data_ee6e1e648fa353ada2e37638ca5967ee
#
_entry.id   ee6e1e648fa353ada2e37638ca5967ee
#
_cell.length_a   1.000
_cell.length_b   1.000
_cell.length_c   1.000
_cell.angle_alpha   90.00
_cell.angle_beta   90.00
_cell.angle_gamma   90.00
#
_symmetry.space_group_name_H-M   'P 1'
#
loop_
_entity.id
_entity.type
_entity.pdbx_description
1 polymer ?
#
loop_
_entity_poly.entity_id
_entity_poly.type
_entity_poly.pdbx_seq_one_letter_code
_entity_poly.pdbx_strand_id
1 'polypeptide(L)'
;MNGFTYGRMYCDVFVIIYYVYVMKGTTVAKLREKIGQTQEVVCWSNGNIFRSVTLLAATWCEQQSECNGKFDAEKALTKENLASFMSMLSFGKFKNGKYDTRIQGLGLDLLVSEVQNTDLKVPKVSKNIPTVAEKTQGEVILFAADAIKIMSSNGITILLEGREQTVNYVRTPLRFTLVLSDDTLIGRRRAAQRLMAAALKVLPENCDEGDIKTALDSELTKMVNEI
;
A
#
# COMPACT_ATOMS: atom_id res chain seq x y z
N MET A 1 28.24 -39.96 -1.70
CA MET A 1 27.26 -39.38 -2.61
C MET A 1 25.94 -39.24 -1.85
N ASN A 2 25.73 -38.14 -1.17
CA ASN A 2 24.49 -37.88 -0.42
C ASN A 2 23.65 -36.95 -1.26
N GLY A 3 22.62 -37.51 -1.91
CA GLY A 3 21.64 -36.75 -2.67
C GLY A 3 20.71 -35.98 -1.74
N PHE A 4 20.89 -34.69 -1.67
CA PHE A 4 19.88 -33.78 -1.10
C PHE A 4 18.73 -33.67 -2.10
N THR A 5 17.66 -34.45 -1.87
CA THR A 5 16.37 -34.22 -2.51
C THR A 5 15.80 -32.92 -1.93
N TYR A 6 15.89 -31.81 -2.68
CA TYR A 6 15.09 -30.61 -2.43
C TYR A 6 13.62 -31.01 -2.64
N GLY A 7 12.92 -31.26 -1.53
CA GLY A 7 11.47 -31.36 -1.53
C GLY A 7 10.94 -30.04 -2.10
N ARG A 8 10.18 -30.15 -3.20
CA ARG A 8 9.41 -29.02 -3.76
C ARG A 8 8.40 -28.60 -2.71
N MET A 9 8.74 -27.61 -1.88
CA MET A 9 7.75 -26.86 -1.16
C MET A 9 7.02 -25.99 -2.20
N TYR A 10 5.86 -26.47 -2.64
CA TYR A 10 4.92 -25.64 -3.38
C TYR A 10 4.40 -24.62 -2.40
N CYS A 11 4.93 -23.41 -2.49
CA CYS A 11 4.40 -22.27 -1.82
C CYS A 11 3.21 -21.79 -2.64
N ASP A 12 1.99 -21.86 -2.11
CA ASP A 12 0.79 -21.32 -2.74
C ASP A 12 0.79 -19.79 -2.66
N VAL A 13 1.80 -19.15 -3.25
CA VAL A 13 1.88 -17.71 -3.39
C VAL A 13 1.19 -17.30 -4.67
N PHE A 14 0.02 -16.72 -4.55
CA PHE A 14 -0.68 -16.10 -5.67
C PHE A 14 -0.15 -14.68 -5.87
N VAL A 15 0.60 -14.45 -6.93
CA VAL A 15 1.04 -13.12 -7.30
C VAL A 15 0.08 -12.51 -8.31
N ILE A 16 -0.63 -11.49 -7.89
CA ILE A 16 -1.45 -10.69 -8.80
C ILE A 16 -0.62 -9.50 -9.22
N ILE A 17 -0.09 -9.55 -10.45
CA ILE A 17 0.65 -8.45 -11.04
C ILE A 17 -0.31 -7.47 -11.68
N TYR A 18 -0.01 -6.21 -11.51
CA TYR A 18 -0.76 -5.10 -12.06
C TYR A 18 -0.04 -4.43 -13.22
N TYR A 19 -0.66 -4.47 -14.37
CA TYR A 19 -0.54 -3.39 -15.33
C TYR A 19 -1.59 -2.33 -15.02
N VAL A 20 -1.12 -1.12 -14.71
CA VAL A 20 -1.81 0.17 -14.73
C VAL A 20 -3.30 0.21 -14.30
N TYR A 21 -3.55 0.71 -13.07
CA TYR A 21 -4.76 1.45 -12.68
C TYR A 21 -6.08 0.71 -12.40
N VAL A 22 -6.12 -0.58 -12.21
CA VAL A 22 -7.36 -1.31 -11.86
C VAL A 22 -7.58 -1.37 -10.34
N MET A 23 -8.84 -1.57 -9.93
CA MET A 23 -9.32 -1.71 -8.55
C MET A 23 -8.71 -2.93 -7.84
N LYS A 24 -7.45 -2.82 -7.44
CA LYS A 24 -6.67 -3.86 -6.76
C LYS A 24 -7.45 -4.47 -5.61
N GLY A 25 -7.80 -3.61 -4.64
CA GLY A 25 -8.41 -4.04 -3.40
C GLY A 25 -9.67 -4.85 -3.58
N THR A 26 -10.50 -4.55 -4.59
CA THR A 26 -11.75 -5.28 -4.79
C THR A 26 -11.52 -6.71 -5.29
N THR A 27 -10.59 -6.90 -6.23
CA THR A 27 -10.28 -8.25 -6.77
C THR A 27 -9.60 -9.10 -5.71
N VAL A 28 -8.60 -8.55 -5.02
CA VAL A 28 -7.89 -9.25 -3.94
C VAL A 28 -8.83 -9.58 -2.78
N ALA A 29 -9.73 -8.64 -2.39
CA ALA A 29 -10.72 -8.89 -1.35
C ALA A 29 -11.69 -10.02 -1.70
N LYS A 30 -12.20 -10.06 -2.94
CA LYS A 30 -13.06 -11.17 -3.40
C LYS A 30 -12.34 -12.51 -3.48
N LEU A 31 -11.07 -12.52 -3.89
CA LEU A 31 -10.26 -13.72 -3.89
C LEU A 31 -10.00 -14.21 -2.47
N ARG A 32 -9.64 -13.30 -1.55
CA ARG A 32 -9.47 -13.61 -0.15
C ARG A 32 -10.73 -14.21 0.47
N GLU A 33 -11.89 -13.65 0.18
CA GLU A 33 -13.17 -14.17 0.66
C GLU A 33 -13.41 -15.60 0.18
N LYS A 34 -13.19 -15.88 -1.10
CA LYS A 34 -13.40 -17.21 -1.68
C LYS A 34 -12.40 -18.24 -1.19
N ILE A 35 -11.12 -17.93 -1.18
CA ILE A 35 -10.05 -18.85 -0.78
C ILE A 35 -10.05 -19.02 0.75
N GLY A 36 -10.31 -17.96 1.50
CA GLY A 36 -10.34 -17.96 2.96
C GLY A 36 -11.40 -18.85 3.60
N GLN A 37 -12.34 -19.39 2.82
CA GLN A 37 -13.31 -20.39 3.28
C GLN A 37 -12.67 -21.77 3.53
N THR A 38 -11.53 -22.06 2.89
CA THR A 38 -10.90 -23.36 2.93
C THR A 38 -9.50 -23.34 3.55
N GLN A 39 -8.85 -22.18 3.62
CA GLN A 39 -7.47 -22.06 4.11
C GLN A 39 -7.16 -20.65 4.62
N GLU A 40 -6.12 -20.51 5.45
CA GLU A 40 -5.66 -19.21 5.92
C GLU A 40 -5.05 -18.40 4.76
N VAL A 41 -5.55 -17.17 4.57
CA VAL A 41 -5.13 -16.28 3.47
C VAL A 41 -4.69 -14.94 4.01
N VAL A 42 -3.50 -14.51 3.62
CA VAL A 42 -2.98 -13.19 3.93
C VAL A 42 -2.85 -12.36 2.65
N CYS A 43 -3.38 -11.14 2.67
CA CYS A 43 -3.18 -10.17 1.59
C CYS A 43 -1.96 -9.31 1.92
N TRP A 44 -0.97 -9.34 1.04
CA TRP A 44 0.23 -8.52 1.16
C TRP A 44 0.22 -7.38 0.13
N SER A 45 0.54 -6.18 0.57
CA SER A 45 0.67 -5.01 -0.29
C SER A 45 2.00 -4.28 -0.04
N ASN A 46 2.90 -4.29 -1.01
CA ASN A 46 4.13 -3.51 -0.94
C ASN A 46 3.85 -2.02 -0.76
N GLY A 47 2.72 -1.53 -1.29
CA GLY A 47 2.29 -0.16 -1.11
C GLY A 47 2.09 0.24 0.36
N ASN A 48 1.68 -0.70 1.22
CA ASN A 48 1.54 -0.43 2.65
C ASN A 48 2.91 -0.29 3.33
N ILE A 49 3.92 -1.06 2.92
CA ILE A 49 5.27 -0.95 3.46
C ILE A 49 5.90 0.39 3.06
N PHE A 50 5.77 0.81 1.79
CA PHE A 50 6.20 2.16 1.37
C PHE A 50 5.53 3.26 2.19
N ARG A 51 4.23 3.13 2.48
CA ARG A 51 3.51 4.10 3.33
C ARG A 51 4.01 4.09 4.76
N SER A 52 4.34 2.91 5.31
CA SER A 52 4.89 2.79 6.66
C SER A 52 6.24 3.51 6.80
N VAL A 53 7.14 3.31 5.83
CA VAL A 53 8.42 4.04 5.79
C VAL A 53 8.19 5.55 5.61
N THR A 54 7.22 5.93 4.76
CA THR A 54 6.87 7.35 4.55
C THR A 54 6.29 7.97 5.82
N LEU A 55 5.46 7.24 6.58
CA LEU A 55 4.95 7.71 7.87
C LEU A 55 6.08 7.95 8.86
N LEU A 56 7.02 7.02 8.97
CA LEU A 56 8.20 7.16 9.84
C LEU A 56 9.05 8.36 9.43
N ALA A 57 9.34 8.53 8.14
CA ALA A 57 10.11 9.65 7.64
C ALA A 57 9.42 11.01 7.90
N ALA A 58 8.09 11.07 7.70
CA ALA A 58 7.31 12.28 7.98
C ALA A 58 7.27 12.59 9.48
N THR A 59 7.08 11.57 10.32
CA THR A 59 7.09 11.72 11.79
C THR A 59 8.47 12.13 12.30
N TRP A 60 9.54 11.60 11.73
CA TRP A 60 10.89 12.04 12.02
C TRP A 60 11.07 13.53 11.72
N CYS A 61 10.66 14.00 10.53
CA CYS A 61 10.73 15.43 10.19
C CYS A 61 9.92 16.32 11.15
N GLU A 62 8.77 15.84 11.63
CA GLU A 62 7.96 16.59 12.62
C GLU A 62 8.68 16.77 13.95
N GLN A 63 9.59 15.84 14.31
CA GLN A 63 10.38 15.87 15.54
C GLN A 63 11.69 16.64 15.41
N GLN A 64 12.15 16.94 14.18
CA GLN A 64 13.38 17.70 13.94
C GLN A 64 13.12 19.19 13.79
N SER A 65 13.74 20.00 14.63
CA SER A 65 13.61 21.46 14.56
C SER A 65 14.05 22.03 13.21
N GLU A 66 15.08 21.42 12.61
CA GLU A 66 15.64 21.83 11.32
C GLU A 66 14.72 21.55 10.12
N CYS A 67 13.68 20.72 10.27
CA CYS A 67 12.66 20.46 9.26
C CYS A 67 11.47 21.41 9.36
N ASN A 68 11.38 22.25 10.40
CA ASN A 68 10.28 23.19 10.62
C ASN A 68 8.88 22.52 10.52
N GLY A 69 8.76 21.27 10.97
CA GLY A 69 7.51 20.49 10.91
C GLY A 69 7.06 20.07 9.50
N LYS A 70 7.89 20.26 8.47
CA LYS A 70 7.59 19.88 7.09
C LYS A 70 8.46 18.71 6.66
N PHE A 71 7.93 17.87 5.75
CA PHE A 71 8.70 16.79 5.16
C PHE A 71 9.85 17.35 4.31
N ASP A 72 11.06 16.95 4.67
CA ASP A 72 12.31 17.30 3.98
C ASP A 72 12.99 16.01 3.53
N ALA A 73 12.95 15.75 2.23
CA ALA A 73 13.45 14.49 1.66
C ALA A 73 14.98 14.35 1.79
N GLU A 74 15.73 15.46 1.68
CA GLU A 74 17.19 15.43 1.74
C GLU A 74 17.67 15.06 3.15
N LYS A 75 17.00 15.58 4.16
CA LYS A 75 17.34 15.30 5.56
C LYS A 75 16.77 13.96 6.05
N ALA A 76 15.53 13.65 5.70
CA ALA A 76 14.85 12.45 6.20
C ALA A 76 15.34 11.17 5.51
N LEU A 77 15.71 11.22 4.22
CA LEU A 77 15.97 10.02 3.44
C LEU A 77 17.48 9.76 3.24
N THR A 78 18.27 10.04 4.27
CA THR A 78 19.67 9.61 4.32
C THR A 78 19.75 8.10 4.48
N LYS A 79 20.87 7.50 4.11
CA LYS A 79 21.08 6.06 4.24
C LYS A 79 20.89 5.56 5.67
N GLU A 80 21.39 6.34 6.64
CA GLU A 80 21.32 6.06 8.06
C GLU A 80 19.87 6.11 8.57
N ASN A 81 19.12 7.15 8.19
CA ASN A 81 17.71 7.29 8.57
C ASN A 81 16.86 6.18 7.94
N LEU A 82 17.09 5.86 6.65
CA LEU A 82 16.37 4.78 5.99
C LEU A 82 16.63 3.43 6.67
N ALA A 83 17.88 3.12 7.02
CA ALA A 83 18.21 1.90 7.79
C ALA A 83 17.50 1.90 9.15
N SER A 84 17.48 3.05 9.83
CA SER A 84 16.76 3.20 11.10
C SER A 84 15.26 2.98 10.93
N PHE A 85 14.62 3.59 9.92
CA PHE A 85 13.18 3.41 9.66
C PHE A 85 12.85 1.96 9.30
N MET A 86 13.68 1.30 8.51
CA MET A 86 13.48 -0.12 8.21
C MET A 86 13.60 -1.01 9.46
N SER A 87 14.51 -0.68 10.39
CA SER A 87 14.63 -1.40 11.67
C SER A 87 13.43 -1.21 12.60
N MET A 88 12.63 -0.16 12.41
CA MET A 88 11.38 0.10 13.14
C MET A 88 10.20 -0.70 12.59
N LEU A 89 10.38 -1.41 11.47
CA LEU A 89 9.40 -2.32 10.92
C LEU A 89 9.73 -3.75 11.34
N SER A 90 8.73 -4.46 11.82
CA SER A 90 8.84 -5.89 12.12
C SER A 90 7.65 -6.65 11.55
N PHE A 91 7.89 -7.88 11.08
CA PHE A 91 6.84 -8.75 10.56
C PHE A 91 6.75 -10.02 11.39
N GLY A 92 5.53 -10.43 11.72
CA GLY A 92 5.29 -11.65 12.50
C GLY A 92 3.85 -11.85 12.89
N LYS A 93 3.60 -12.87 13.73
CA LYS A 93 2.32 -13.05 14.42
C LYS A 93 2.29 -12.20 15.68
N PHE A 94 1.29 -11.34 15.79
CA PHE A 94 1.08 -10.49 16.94
C PHE A 94 -0.04 -11.01 17.87
N LYS A 95 -0.40 -10.24 18.90
CA LYS A 95 -1.35 -10.66 19.95
C LYS A 95 -2.71 -11.12 19.44
N ASN A 96 -3.15 -10.65 18.27
CA ASN A 96 -4.37 -11.10 17.60
C ASN A 96 -4.24 -12.46 16.87
N GLY A 97 -3.07 -13.12 16.96
CA GLY A 97 -2.78 -14.39 16.29
C GLY A 97 -2.62 -14.31 14.78
N LYS A 98 -2.66 -13.09 14.19
CA LYS A 98 -2.57 -12.86 12.74
C LYS A 98 -1.19 -12.36 12.35
N TYR A 99 -0.78 -12.69 11.13
CA TYR A 99 0.39 -12.11 10.50
C TYR A 99 0.14 -10.64 10.13
N ASP A 100 1.06 -9.78 10.54
CA ASP A 100 0.99 -8.36 10.28
C ASP A 100 2.39 -7.73 10.24
N THR A 101 2.46 -6.47 9.82
CA THR A 101 3.63 -5.61 9.98
C THR A 101 3.37 -4.63 11.11
N ARG A 102 4.30 -4.54 12.08
CA ARG A 102 4.29 -3.56 13.15
C ARG A 102 5.24 -2.43 12.83
N ILE A 103 4.80 -1.21 13.06
CA ILE A 103 5.59 0.03 12.99
C ILE A 103 5.86 0.44 14.43
N GLN A 104 7.13 0.33 14.89
CA GLN A 104 7.49 0.63 16.28
C GLN A 104 8.71 1.54 16.35
N GLY A 105 8.50 2.82 16.61
CA GLY A 105 9.56 3.83 16.72
C GLY A 105 9.00 5.24 16.58
N LEU A 106 9.79 6.24 16.94
CA LEU A 106 9.43 7.67 16.89
C LEU A 106 8.12 8.01 17.63
N GLY A 107 7.81 7.29 18.71
CA GLY A 107 6.55 7.42 19.45
C GLY A 107 5.37 6.67 18.84
N LEU A 108 5.56 5.95 17.73
CA LEU A 108 4.55 5.12 17.09
C LEU A 108 4.63 3.67 17.58
N ASP A 109 3.47 3.03 17.72
CA ASP A 109 3.33 1.59 17.94
C ASP A 109 2.00 1.15 17.27
N LEU A 110 2.08 0.76 16.00
CA LEU A 110 0.92 0.57 15.12
C LEU A 110 1.03 -0.76 14.37
N LEU A 111 -0.11 -1.42 14.13
CA LEU A 111 -0.23 -2.54 13.20
C LEU A 111 -0.73 -2.04 11.84
N VAL A 112 -0.05 -2.43 10.76
CA VAL A 112 -0.38 -1.97 9.41
C VAL A 112 -1.81 -2.31 9.03
N SER A 113 -2.33 -3.48 9.41
CA SER A 113 -3.71 -3.87 9.12
C SER A 113 -4.74 -2.92 9.73
N GLU A 114 -4.43 -2.31 10.87
CA GLU A 114 -5.32 -1.40 11.60
C GLU A 114 -5.28 0.00 10.99
N VAL A 115 -4.09 0.46 10.58
CA VAL A 115 -3.87 1.85 10.14
C VAL A 115 -3.76 2.04 8.61
N GLN A 116 -3.86 0.96 7.83
CA GLN A 116 -3.69 1.02 6.36
C GLN A 116 -4.72 1.92 5.65
N ASN A 117 -5.87 2.16 6.27
CA ASN A 117 -6.95 2.99 5.72
C ASN A 117 -7.07 4.37 6.39
N THR A 118 -6.32 4.63 7.44
CA THR A 118 -6.29 5.87 8.23
C THR A 118 -4.91 6.52 8.15
N ASP A 119 -4.03 6.28 9.11
CA ASP A 119 -2.72 6.94 9.26
C ASP A 119 -1.83 6.76 8.02
N LEU A 120 -1.90 5.61 7.34
CA LEU A 120 -1.14 5.38 6.11
C LEU A 120 -1.73 6.07 4.86
N LYS A 121 -2.86 6.78 4.99
CA LYS A 121 -3.49 7.53 3.90
C LYS A 121 -3.59 9.04 4.15
N VAL A 122 -3.11 9.52 5.29
CA VAL A 122 -3.09 10.96 5.56
C VAL A 122 -2.28 11.73 4.52
N PRO A 123 -2.57 13.02 4.29
CA PRO A 123 -1.89 13.82 3.26
C PRO A 123 -0.38 13.86 3.39
N LYS A 124 0.16 13.92 4.62
CA LYS A 124 1.62 13.91 4.87
C LYS A 124 2.30 12.62 4.41
N VAL A 125 1.58 11.50 4.38
CA VAL A 125 2.06 10.23 3.83
C VAL A 125 1.84 10.19 2.33
N SER A 126 0.60 10.36 1.88
CA SER A 126 0.21 10.12 0.48
C SER A 126 0.95 11.00 -0.52
N LYS A 127 1.31 12.24 -0.15
CA LYS A 127 2.06 13.17 -1.01
C LYS A 127 3.52 12.78 -1.19
N ASN A 128 4.13 12.12 -0.20
CA ASN A 128 5.56 11.84 -0.14
C ASN A 128 5.93 10.39 -0.53
N ILE A 129 4.94 9.50 -0.73
CA ILE A 129 5.19 8.10 -1.14
C ILE A 129 6.10 7.99 -2.38
N PRO A 130 5.90 8.74 -3.48
CA PRO A 130 6.74 8.57 -4.66
C PRO A 130 8.21 8.81 -4.35
N THR A 131 8.53 9.88 -3.63
CA THR A 131 9.89 10.25 -3.23
C THR A 131 10.55 9.21 -2.34
N VAL A 132 9.80 8.71 -1.34
CA VAL A 132 10.30 7.66 -0.43
C VAL A 132 10.49 6.34 -1.18
N ALA A 133 9.53 5.96 -2.02
CA ALA A 133 9.59 4.72 -2.77
C ALA A 133 10.79 4.67 -3.74
N GLU A 134 11.16 5.79 -4.34
CA GLU A 134 12.34 5.89 -5.20
C GLU A 134 13.62 5.52 -4.45
N LYS A 135 13.73 5.92 -3.19
CA LYS A 135 14.92 5.71 -2.34
C LYS A 135 14.94 4.37 -1.59
N THR A 136 13.79 3.70 -1.43
CA THR A 136 13.65 2.53 -0.54
C THR A 136 13.16 1.28 -1.26
N GLN A 137 13.19 1.25 -2.59
CA GLN A 137 12.64 0.13 -3.35
C GLN A 137 13.33 -1.20 -3.01
N GLY A 138 14.65 -1.19 -2.85
CA GLY A 138 15.44 -2.39 -2.52
C GLY A 138 15.10 -2.94 -1.14
N GLU A 139 15.12 -2.08 -0.13
CA GLU A 139 14.85 -2.44 1.26
C GLU A 139 13.43 -2.96 1.45
N VAL A 140 12.45 -2.31 0.83
CA VAL A 140 11.04 -2.76 0.89
C VAL A 140 10.86 -4.11 0.21
N ILE A 141 11.53 -4.36 -0.91
CA ILE A 141 11.51 -5.66 -1.59
C ILE A 141 12.11 -6.75 -0.70
N LEU A 142 13.24 -6.51 -0.05
CA LEU A 142 13.88 -7.46 0.85
C LEU A 142 12.98 -7.76 2.05
N PHE A 143 12.42 -6.74 2.69
CA PHE A 143 11.48 -6.91 3.80
C PHE A 143 10.25 -7.74 3.38
N ALA A 144 9.70 -7.46 2.20
CA ALA A 144 8.57 -8.21 1.67
C ALA A 144 8.92 -9.66 1.36
N ALA A 145 10.11 -9.92 0.81
CA ALA A 145 10.58 -11.27 0.51
C ALA A 145 10.72 -12.11 1.80
N ASP A 146 11.26 -11.53 2.86
CA ASP A 146 11.39 -12.21 4.15
C ASP A 146 10.02 -12.50 4.78
N ALA A 147 9.09 -11.54 4.75
CA ALA A 147 7.73 -11.73 5.23
C ALA A 147 6.99 -12.84 4.47
N ILE A 148 7.11 -12.86 3.15
CA ILE A 148 6.54 -13.91 2.30
C ILE A 148 7.15 -15.27 2.63
N LYS A 149 8.46 -15.35 2.83
CA LYS A 149 9.15 -16.56 3.21
C LYS A 149 8.65 -17.11 4.55
N ILE A 150 8.49 -16.24 5.56
CA ILE A 150 7.95 -16.60 6.88
C ILE A 150 6.54 -17.18 6.73
N MET A 151 5.63 -16.48 6.04
CA MET A 151 4.25 -16.94 5.85
C MET A 151 4.19 -18.26 5.09
N SER A 152 4.91 -18.36 4.00
CA SER A 152 4.89 -19.56 3.16
C SER A 152 5.46 -20.79 3.87
N SER A 153 6.49 -20.63 4.69
CA SER A 153 7.03 -21.71 5.52
C SER A 153 6.05 -22.20 6.58
N ASN A 154 5.01 -21.43 6.88
CA ASN A 154 3.94 -21.78 7.80
C ASN A 154 2.64 -22.22 7.08
N GLY A 155 2.69 -22.49 5.78
CA GLY A 155 1.57 -22.99 5.00
C GLY A 155 0.48 -21.93 4.72
N ILE A 156 0.81 -20.64 4.82
CA ILE A 156 -0.14 -19.55 4.56
C ILE A 156 -0.23 -19.29 3.06
N THR A 157 -1.44 -19.19 2.55
CA THR A 157 -1.68 -18.69 1.19
C THR A 157 -1.54 -17.18 1.15
N ILE A 158 -0.71 -16.66 0.24
CA ILE A 158 -0.41 -15.24 0.16
C ILE A 158 -0.97 -14.66 -1.14
N LEU A 159 -1.85 -13.67 -1.02
CA LEU A 159 -2.29 -12.84 -2.12
C LEU A 159 -1.42 -11.58 -2.16
N LEU A 160 -0.39 -11.62 -3.00
CA LEU A 160 0.54 -10.51 -3.18
C LEU A 160 0.03 -9.56 -4.27
N GLU A 161 -0.17 -8.29 -3.92
CA GLU A 161 -0.46 -7.25 -4.89
C GLU A 161 0.71 -6.26 -5.02
N GLY A 162 0.97 -5.81 -6.23
CA GLY A 162 2.01 -4.81 -6.47
C GLY A 162 2.13 -4.44 -7.95
N ARG A 163 3.01 -3.50 -8.23
CA ARG A 163 3.46 -3.20 -9.60
C ARG A 163 4.44 -4.27 -10.04
N GLU A 164 4.56 -4.50 -11.33
CA GLU A 164 5.46 -5.50 -11.91
C GLU A 164 6.87 -5.43 -11.30
N GLN A 165 7.47 -4.24 -11.28
CA GLN A 165 8.82 -4.04 -10.74
C GLN A 165 8.96 -4.45 -9.26
N THR A 166 7.85 -4.39 -8.50
CA THR A 166 7.87 -4.65 -7.05
C THR A 166 7.37 -6.03 -6.67
N VAL A 167 7.00 -6.88 -7.63
CA VAL A 167 6.54 -8.27 -7.37
C VAL A 167 7.35 -9.32 -8.12
N ASN A 168 8.26 -8.90 -9.02
CA ASN A 168 9.07 -9.82 -9.82
C ASN A 168 10.10 -10.62 -9.01
N TYR A 169 10.40 -10.22 -7.77
CA TYR A 169 11.26 -10.97 -6.86
C TYR A 169 10.62 -12.27 -6.34
N VAL A 170 9.29 -12.39 -6.43
CA VAL A 170 8.60 -13.61 -6.02
C VAL A 170 8.45 -14.55 -7.20
N ARG A 171 9.05 -15.74 -7.08
CA ARG A 171 8.92 -16.81 -8.09
C ARG A 171 7.73 -17.68 -7.76
N THR A 172 6.69 -17.66 -8.61
CA THR A 172 5.50 -18.47 -8.48
C THR A 172 4.90 -18.76 -9.86
N PRO A 173 4.34 -19.97 -10.10
CA PRO A 173 3.57 -20.26 -11.31
C PRO A 173 2.20 -19.59 -11.28
N LEU A 174 1.71 -19.18 -10.10
CA LEU A 174 0.39 -18.58 -9.90
C LEU A 174 0.48 -17.06 -10.02
N ARG A 175 0.78 -16.57 -11.20
CA ARG A 175 0.95 -15.16 -11.51
C ARG A 175 -0.13 -14.68 -12.47
N PHE A 176 -0.82 -13.62 -12.10
CA PHE A 176 -1.92 -13.06 -12.87
C PHE A 176 -1.72 -11.57 -13.12
N THR A 177 -1.96 -11.15 -14.35
CA THR A 177 -1.97 -9.73 -14.72
C THR A 177 -3.42 -9.31 -14.96
N LEU A 178 -3.87 -8.28 -14.22
CA LEU A 178 -5.18 -7.69 -14.47
C LEU A 178 -5.05 -6.61 -15.53
N VAL A 179 -5.76 -6.77 -16.62
CA VAL A 179 -5.81 -5.83 -17.74
C VAL A 179 -7.24 -5.31 -17.85
N LEU A 180 -7.38 -4.02 -18.10
CA LEU A 180 -8.68 -3.44 -18.46
C LEU A 180 -8.91 -3.58 -19.96
N SER A 181 -10.14 -3.91 -20.31
CA SER A 181 -10.59 -3.91 -21.71
C SER A 181 -10.71 -2.51 -22.31
N ASP A 182 -10.84 -1.49 -21.46
CA ASP A 182 -10.98 -0.09 -21.87
C ASP A 182 -10.12 0.81 -20.94
N ASP A 183 -9.03 1.34 -21.47
CA ASP A 183 -8.08 2.18 -20.75
C ASP A 183 -8.69 3.52 -20.30
N THR A 184 -9.74 3.98 -21.01
CA THR A 184 -10.41 5.25 -20.67
C THR A 184 -11.20 5.18 -19.37
N LEU A 185 -11.65 3.98 -18.96
CA LEU A 185 -12.39 3.78 -17.70
C LEU A 185 -11.61 4.26 -16.47
N ILE A 186 -10.29 4.18 -16.50
CA ILE A 186 -9.44 4.62 -15.39
C ILE A 186 -9.47 6.13 -15.26
N GLY A 187 -9.25 6.81 -16.37
CA GLY A 187 -9.29 8.28 -16.43
C GLY A 187 -10.63 8.80 -15.94
N ARG A 188 -11.72 8.27 -16.50
CA ARG A 188 -13.09 8.63 -16.11
C ARG A 188 -13.36 8.41 -14.63
N ARG A 189 -12.96 7.27 -14.08
CA ARG A 189 -13.15 6.96 -12.66
C ARG A 189 -12.35 7.90 -11.76
N ARG A 190 -11.08 8.19 -12.11
CA ARG A 190 -10.26 9.13 -11.34
C ARG A 190 -10.83 10.55 -11.38
N ALA A 191 -11.28 10.98 -12.55
CA ALA A 191 -11.95 12.27 -12.69
C ALA A 191 -13.20 12.32 -11.81
N ALA A 192 -14.06 11.30 -11.86
CA ALA A 192 -15.24 11.21 -11.01
C ALA A 192 -14.91 11.19 -9.50
N GLN A 193 -13.88 10.48 -9.08
CA GLN A 193 -13.43 10.47 -7.68
C GLN A 193 -12.90 11.84 -7.22
N ARG A 194 -12.14 12.53 -8.07
CA ARG A 194 -11.65 13.89 -7.77
C ARG A 194 -12.79 14.88 -7.69
N LEU A 195 -13.72 14.83 -8.66
CA LEU A 195 -14.90 15.67 -8.69
C LEU A 195 -15.76 15.48 -7.44
N MET A 196 -16.07 14.23 -7.09
CA MET A 196 -16.83 13.91 -5.88
C MET A 196 -16.13 14.41 -4.61
N ALA A 197 -14.80 14.18 -4.51
CA ALA A 197 -14.04 14.63 -3.35
C ALA A 197 -13.96 16.17 -3.24
N ALA A 198 -14.01 16.89 -4.35
CA ALA A 198 -14.07 18.35 -4.38
C ALA A 198 -15.46 18.86 -3.98
N ALA A 199 -16.51 18.28 -4.56
CA ALA A 199 -17.89 18.64 -4.26
C ALA A 199 -18.25 18.42 -2.78
N LEU A 200 -17.83 17.28 -2.20
CA LEU A 200 -18.08 16.98 -0.78
C LEU A 200 -17.44 17.97 0.19
N LYS A 201 -16.42 18.73 -0.22
CA LYS A 201 -15.79 19.76 0.64
C LYS A 201 -16.57 21.05 0.71
N VAL A 202 -17.43 21.32 -0.27
CA VAL A 202 -18.19 22.55 -0.38
C VAL A 202 -19.67 22.36 -0.06
N LEU A 203 -20.11 21.12 0.09
CA LEU A 203 -21.49 20.80 0.46
C LEU A 203 -21.74 21.02 1.95
N PRO A 204 -22.88 21.64 2.35
CA PRO A 204 -23.31 21.71 3.73
C PRO A 204 -23.73 20.34 4.27
N GLU A 205 -23.77 20.19 5.61
CA GLU A 205 -24.18 18.93 6.26
C GLU A 205 -25.60 18.47 5.89
N ASN A 206 -26.52 19.43 5.68
CA ASN A 206 -27.90 19.17 5.27
C ASN A 206 -28.12 19.72 3.85
N CYS A 207 -27.57 19.01 2.85
CA CYS A 207 -27.73 19.37 1.45
C CYS A 207 -28.87 18.58 0.79
N ASP A 208 -29.57 19.23 -0.14
CA ASP A 208 -30.53 18.58 -1.01
C ASP A 208 -29.91 18.16 -2.36
N GLU A 209 -30.73 17.56 -3.23
CA GLU A 209 -30.28 17.10 -4.55
C GLU A 209 -29.84 18.27 -5.46
N GLY A 210 -30.48 19.45 -5.29
CA GLY A 210 -30.13 20.67 -6.02
C GLY A 210 -28.75 21.21 -5.63
N ASP A 211 -28.46 21.22 -4.33
CA ASP A 211 -27.16 21.60 -3.80
C ASP A 211 -26.04 20.69 -4.31
N ILE A 212 -26.28 19.37 -4.30
CA ILE A 212 -25.34 18.37 -4.81
C ILE A 212 -25.04 18.61 -6.28
N LYS A 213 -26.07 18.82 -7.10
CA LYS A 213 -25.91 19.08 -8.52
C LYS A 213 -25.12 20.36 -8.78
N THR A 214 -25.46 21.43 -8.08
CA THR A 214 -24.79 22.74 -8.19
C THR A 214 -23.31 22.64 -7.82
N ALA A 215 -22.98 21.95 -6.73
CA ALA A 215 -21.60 21.71 -6.30
C ALA A 215 -20.81 20.91 -7.35
N LEU A 216 -21.40 19.83 -7.88
CA LEU A 216 -20.77 19.01 -8.93
C LEU A 216 -20.50 19.80 -10.21
N ASP A 217 -21.47 20.58 -10.69
CA ASP A 217 -21.35 21.39 -11.90
C ASP A 217 -20.28 22.49 -11.74
N SER A 218 -20.25 23.14 -10.57
CA SER A 218 -19.25 24.15 -10.24
C SER A 218 -17.83 23.55 -10.21
N GLU A 219 -17.63 22.46 -9.51
CA GLU A 219 -16.32 21.82 -9.40
C GLU A 219 -15.86 21.19 -10.72
N LEU A 220 -16.78 20.65 -11.52
CA LEU A 220 -16.49 20.18 -12.87
C LEU A 220 -15.98 21.31 -13.76
N THR A 221 -16.66 22.47 -13.72
CA THR A 221 -16.25 23.65 -14.49
C THR A 221 -14.84 24.11 -14.12
N LYS A 222 -14.52 24.16 -12.81
CA LYS A 222 -13.15 24.46 -12.35
C LYS A 222 -12.13 23.48 -12.88
N MET A 223 -12.41 22.19 -12.77
CA MET A 223 -11.51 21.14 -13.23
C MET A 223 -11.26 21.17 -14.74
N VAL A 224 -12.24 21.55 -15.53
CA VAL A 224 -12.10 21.69 -17.00
C VAL A 224 -11.25 22.91 -17.35
N ASN A 225 -11.39 24.00 -16.61
CA ASN A 225 -10.63 25.25 -16.85
C ASN A 225 -9.16 25.19 -16.37
N GLU A 226 -8.78 24.16 -15.59
CA GLU A 226 -7.39 23.90 -15.16
C GLU A 226 -6.57 23.11 -16.18
N ILE A 227 -7.18 22.60 -17.26
CA ILE A 227 -6.53 21.83 -18.33
C ILE A 227 -6.10 22.76 -19.47
#